data_1dd1aaf3f19ac81cd60c0c2f9aa7f8a5
#
_entry.id   1dd1aaf3f19ac81cd60c0c2f9aa7f8a5
#
_cell.length_a   1.000
_cell.length_b   1.000
_cell.length_c   1.000
_cell.angle_alpha   90.00
_cell.angle_beta   90.00
_cell.angle_gamma   90.00
#
_symmetry.space_group_name_H-M   'P 1'
#
loop_
_entity.id
_entity.type
_entity.pdbx_description
1 polymer ?
#
loop_
_entity_poly.entity_id
_entity_poly.type
_entity_poly.pdbx_seq_one_letter_code
_entity_poly.pdbx_strand_id
1 'polypeptide(L)'
;MKKGIMSSFIILGVLLSGCGSQKEELYSSSNPVDITVWTYYNGDQLSSFNTLVKKFNRTQGKENGIYVESVSCGTVNDLEKNLKDSIEKKVGASEIPDMFSAYNDIAYTIDQMHGIVDLNKYFSDDELDEYIEEYVQDGDILNNGKLKVFPVAKSTEILTINKTDFDIFAKATNVSSKDLSTIEGLVEVSQKYYEWTDSLTPKPNDGKAFFGRDAMANYILAGSMQLGHEIF
;
A
#
# COMPACT_ATOMS: atom_id res chain seq x y z
N MET A 1 -59.04 53.70 57.61
CA MET A 1 -57.59 53.45 57.67
C MET A 1 -57.35 52.00 58.02
N LYS A 2 -57.05 51.13 57.03
CA LYS A 2 -56.49 49.80 57.23
C LYS A 2 -55.66 49.48 56.04
N LYS A 3 -54.33 49.34 56.22
CA LYS A 3 -53.35 49.01 55.24
C LYS A 3 -53.40 47.50 54.99
N GLY A 4 -53.62 47.08 53.75
CA GLY A 4 -53.47 45.70 53.31
C GLY A 4 -52.05 45.47 52.85
N ILE A 5 -51.42 44.50 53.45
CA ILE A 5 -50.05 43.98 53.04
C ILE A 5 -50.28 42.93 51.95
N MET A 6 -49.83 43.25 50.77
CA MET A 6 -49.82 42.33 49.65
C MET A 6 -48.49 41.55 49.64
N SER A 7 -48.57 40.27 49.99
CA SER A 7 -47.43 39.37 50.04
C SER A 7 -47.12 38.89 48.63
N SER A 8 -45.99 39.28 48.10
CA SER A 8 -45.49 38.88 46.76
C SER A 8 -44.71 37.58 46.87
N PHE A 9 -45.29 36.49 46.38
CA PHE A 9 -44.62 35.20 46.25
C PHE A 9 -43.70 35.24 45.00
N ILE A 10 -42.38 35.32 45.21
CA ILE A 10 -41.42 35.16 44.19
C ILE A 10 -41.15 33.64 44.03
N ILE A 11 -41.68 33.07 42.95
CA ILE A 11 -41.34 31.71 42.53
C ILE A 11 -39.99 31.77 41.85
N LEU A 12 -38.95 31.26 42.53
CA LEU A 12 -37.59 31.09 41.98
C LEU A 12 -37.56 29.82 41.12
N GLY A 13 -37.80 30.00 39.82
CA GLY A 13 -37.62 28.93 38.84
C GLY A 13 -36.13 28.59 38.66
N VAL A 14 -35.71 27.46 39.23
CA VAL A 14 -34.38 26.89 38.94
C VAL A 14 -34.42 26.28 37.56
N LEU A 15 -33.89 27.00 36.58
CA LEU A 15 -33.54 26.46 35.26
C LEU A 15 -32.34 25.53 35.43
N LEU A 16 -32.58 24.25 35.56
CA LEU A 16 -31.58 23.22 35.36
C LEU A 16 -31.17 23.21 33.85
N SER A 17 -30.22 24.08 33.50
CA SER A 17 -29.50 23.97 32.25
C SER A 17 -28.66 22.70 32.31
N GLY A 18 -29.21 21.61 31.80
CA GLY A 18 -28.42 20.42 31.52
C GLY A 18 -27.35 20.78 30.50
N CYS A 19 -26.09 20.92 30.94
CA CYS A 19 -24.94 20.85 30.08
C CYS A 19 -24.85 19.42 29.55
N GLY A 20 -25.63 19.11 28.52
CA GLY A 20 -25.25 18.07 27.59
C GLY A 20 -23.94 18.54 26.95
N SER A 21 -22.83 17.88 27.24
CA SER A 21 -21.64 18.02 26.46
C SER A 21 -21.97 17.55 25.03
N GLN A 22 -22.40 18.49 24.19
CA GLN A 22 -22.29 18.27 22.75
C GLN A 22 -20.79 18.06 22.52
N LYS A 23 -20.39 16.81 22.20
CA LYS A 23 -19.18 16.63 21.44
C LYS A 23 -19.38 17.49 20.21
N GLU A 24 -18.67 18.60 20.11
CA GLU A 24 -18.54 19.30 18.83
C GLU A 24 -18.05 18.22 17.85
N GLU A 25 -18.91 17.85 16.92
CA GLU A 25 -18.44 17.09 15.76
C GLU A 25 -17.53 18.05 15.01
N LEU A 26 -16.24 17.89 15.23
CA LEU A 26 -15.18 18.68 14.61
C LEU A 26 -15.32 18.67 13.08
N TYR A 27 -15.93 17.62 12.53
CA TYR A 27 -16.11 17.41 11.10
C TYR A 27 -17.57 17.03 10.80
N SER A 28 -18.08 17.52 9.66
CA SER A 28 -19.44 17.21 9.19
C SER A 28 -19.46 17.27 7.65
N SER A 29 -20.56 16.82 7.05
CA SER A 29 -20.75 16.92 5.59
C SER A 29 -20.72 18.36 5.06
N SER A 30 -20.95 19.36 5.91
CA SER A 30 -20.87 20.79 5.57
C SER A 30 -19.52 21.42 5.90
N ASN A 31 -18.68 20.76 6.67
CA ASN A 31 -17.32 21.15 7.03
C ASN A 31 -16.43 19.90 7.09
N PRO A 32 -16.11 19.29 5.94
CA PRO A 32 -15.31 18.08 5.91
C PRO A 32 -13.85 18.36 6.29
N VAL A 33 -13.18 17.31 6.81
CA VAL A 33 -11.72 17.29 6.86
C VAL A 33 -11.19 16.80 5.51
N ASP A 34 -10.20 17.51 4.99
CA ASP A 34 -9.50 17.11 3.77
C ASP A 34 -8.34 16.18 4.12
N ILE A 35 -8.30 15.03 3.48
CA ILE A 35 -7.24 14.02 3.61
C ILE A 35 -6.52 13.87 2.29
N THR A 36 -5.23 14.14 2.28
CA THR A 36 -4.38 13.99 1.10
C THR A 36 -3.71 12.64 1.07
N VAL A 37 -3.87 11.91 -0.04
CA VAL A 37 -3.26 10.59 -0.25
C VAL A 37 -2.31 10.63 -1.44
N TRP A 38 -1.02 10.40 -1.21
CA TRP A 38 -0.04 10.32 -2.29
C TRP A 38 0.20 8.89 -2.71
N THR A 39 0.22 8.67 -4.02
CA THR A 39 0.46 7.36 -4.62
C THR A 39 1.49 7.43 -5.73
N TYR A 40 2.06 6.28 -6.10
CA TYR A 40 2.86 6.10 -7.32
C TYR A 40 2.06 5.45 -8.45
N TYR A 41 0.73 5.37 -8.30
CA TYR A 41 -0.13 4.72 -9.28
C TYR A 41 -0.20 5.50 -10.59
N ASN A 42 -0.19 4.77 -11.70
CA ASN A 42 -0.26 5.32 -13.06
C ASN A 42 -1.26 4.54 -13.91
N GLY A 43 -1.65 5.08 -15.05
CA GLY A 43 -2.50 4.41 -16.03
C GLY A 43 -3.80 3.86 -15.43
N ASP A 44 -4.10 2.60 -15.67
CA ASP A 44 -5.33 1.93 -15.23
C ASP A 44 -5.41 1.78 -13.70
N GLN A 45 -4.27 1.59 -13.04
CA GLN A 45 -4.19 1.51 -11.59
C GLN A 45 -4.62 2.83 -10.94
N LEU A 46 -4.11 3.95 -11.44
CA LEU A 46 -4.52 5.29 -10.99
C LEU A 46 -6.00 5.55 -11.27
N SER A 47 -6.48 5.18 -12.44
CA SER A 47 -7.90 5.32 -12.82
C SER A 47 -8.81 4.54 -11.87
N SER A 48 -8.43 3.31 -11.53
CA SER A 48 -9.16 2.45 -10.60
C SER A 48 -9.16 3.03 -9.20
N PHE A 49 -8.01 3.47 -8.69
CA PHE A 49 -7.88 4.09 -7.38
C PHE A 49 -8.72 5.37 -7.29
N ASN A 50 -8.63 6.26 -8.28
CA ASN A 50 -9.44 7.48 -8.33
C ASN A 50 -10.95 7.20 -8.37
N THR A 51 -11.36 6.08 -8.95
CA THR A 51 -12.77 5.64 -8.94
C THR A 51 -13.21 5.26 -7.53
N LEU A 52 -12.36 4.56 -6.77
CA LEU A 52 -12.62 4.23 -5.36
C LEU A 52 -12.68 5.49 -4.48
N VAL A 53 -11.74 6.41 -4.64
CA VAL A 53 -11.73 7.71 -3.92
C VAL A 53 -13.00 8.50 -4.22
N LYS A 54 -13.42 8.61 -5.48
CA LYS A 54 -14.67 9.28 -5.86
C LYS A 54 -15.90 8.60 -5.24
N LYS A 55 -15.92 7.26 -5.18
CA LYS A 55 -16.99 6.52 -4.53
C LYS A 55 -17.01 6.82 -3.03
N PHE A 56 -15.88 6.74 -2.36
CA PHE A 56 -15.75 7.07 -0.93
C PHE A 56 -16.27 8.49 -0.63
N ASN A 57 -15.79 9.50 -1.35
CA ASN A 57 -16.19 10.89 -1.17
C ASN A 57 -17.70 11.15 -1.37
N ARG A 58 -18.38 10.32 -2.17
CA ARG A 58 -19.82 10.42 -2.41
C ARG A 58 -20.68 9.66 -1.41
N THR A 59 -20.10 8.72 -0.69
CA THR A 59 -20.79 7.84 0.27
C THR A 59 -20.25 8.06 1.69
N GLN A 60 -19.43 7.17 2.19
CA GLN A 60 -18.91 7.19 3.57
C GLN A 60 -18.18 8.49 3.93
N GLY A 61 -17.38 9.02 3.01
CA GLY A 61 -16.69 10.29 3.24
C GLY A 61 -17.66 11.44 3.47
N LYS A 62 -18.69 11.54 2.62
CA LYS A 62 -19.74 12.57 2.79
C LYS A 62 -20.52 12.40 4.10
N GLU A 63 -20.84 11.17 4.48
CA GLU A 63 -21.60 10.88 5.71
C GLU A 63 -20.79 11.22 6.96
N ASN A 64 -19.47 10.98 6.92
CA ASN A 64 -18.58 11.17 8.05
C ASN A 64 -17.83 12.51 8.04
N GLY A 65 -18.10 13.41 7.09
CA GLY A 65 -17.40 14.69 6.99
C GLY A 65 -15.92 14.52 6.63
N ILE A 66 -15.59 13.60 5.71
CA ILE A 66 -14.23 13.33 5.23
C ILE A 66 -14.21 13.50 3.71
N TYR A 67 -13.26 14.25 3.23
CA TYR A 67 -12.98 14.38 1.80
C TYR A 67 -11.55 13.95 1.51
N VAL A 68 -11.38 13.03 0.57
CA VAL A 68 -10.08 12.49 0.19
C VAL A 68 -9.66 13.06 -1.16
N GLU A 69 -8.45 13.60 -1.21
CA GLU A 69 -7.77 13.99 -2.44
C GLU A 69 -6.62 13.03 -2.71
N SER A 70 -6.61 12.42 -3.89
CA SER A 70 -5.51 11.54 -4.30
C SER A 70 -4.60 12.24 -5.31
N VAL A 71 -3.30 12.17 -5.06
CA VAL A 71 -2.26 12.75 -5.90
C VAL A 71 -1.32 11.63 -6.36
N SER A 72 -1.15 11.50 -7.69
CA SER A 72 -0.11 10.63 -8.23
C SER A 72 1.22 11.37 -8.28
N CYS A 73 2.22 10.84 -7.62
CA CYS A 73 3.58 11.38 -7.62
C CYS A 73 4.45 10.85 -8.77
N GLY A 74 3.89 10.04 -9.67
CA GLY A 74 4.64 9.44 -10.78
C GLY A 74 5.19 8.06 -10.44
N THR A 75 6.49 7.91 -10.29
CA THR A 75 7.13 6.63 -9.95
C THR A 75 7.30 6.46 -8.43
N VAL A 76 7.69 5.25 -8.01
CA VAL A 76 8.06 4.97 -6.60
C VAL A 76 9.16 5.91 -6.14
N ASN A 77 10.19 6.13 -6.98
CA ASN A 77 11.32 7.01 -6.67
C ASN A 77 10.90 8.48 -6.57
N ASP A 78 9.95 8.92 -7.41
CA ASP A 78 9.41 10.28 -7.36
C ASP A 78 8.62 10.50 -6.07
N LEU A 79 7.80 9.51 -5.66
CA LEU A 79 7.06 9.56 -4.41
C LEU A 79 8.01 9.65 -3.21
N GLU A 80 9.02 8.78 -3.15
CA GLU A 80 10.02 8.79 -2.08
C GLU A 80 10.75 10.14 -2.00
N LYS A 81 11.19 10.66 -3.15
CA LYS A 81 11.84 11.97 -3.22
C LYS A 81 10.92 13.07 -2.71
N ASN A 82 9.67 13.10 -3.15
CA ASN A 82 8.71 14.11 -2.75
C ASN A 82 8.42 14.07 -1.25
N LEU A 83 8.29 12.87 -0.65
CA LEU A 83 8.12 12.70 0.79
C LEU A 83 9.34 13.25 1.56
N LYS A 84 10.55 12.89 1.15
CA LYS A 84 11.78 13.41 1.77
C LYS A 84 11.90 14.93 1.65
N ASP A 85 11.63 15.48 0.46
CA ASP A 85 11.68 16.93 0.21
C ASP A 85 10.65 17.69 1.08
N SER A 86 9.45 17.12 1.28
CA SER A 86 8.41 17.67 2.15
C SER A 86 8.81 17.65 3.63
N ILE A 87 9.35 16.53 4.12
CA ILE A 87 9.83 16.39 5.51
C ILE A 87 10.96 17.37 5.79
N GLU A 88 11.89 17.52 4.85
CA GLU A 88 13.04 18.43 4.95
C GLU A 88 12.65 19.90 4.69
N LYS A 89 11.39 20.17 4.35
CA LYS A 89 10.85 21.50 4.03
C LYS A 89 11.66 22.24 2.96
N LYS A 90 12.07 21.52 1.93
CA LYS A 90 12.82 22.11 0.81
C LYS A 90 11.99 23.17 0.08
N VAL A 91 12.68 24.17 -0.47
CA VAL A 91 12.02 25.21 -1.23
C VAL A 91 11.28 24.63 -2.43
N GLY A 92 9.98 24.88 -2.50
CA GLY A 92 9.10 24.37 -3.56
C GLY A 92 8.56 22.97 -3.31
N ALA A 93 8.88 22.32 -2.19
CA ALA A 93 8.23 21.07 -1.79
C ALA A 93 6.79 21.34 -1.34
N SER A 94 5.91 20.37 -1.62
CA SER A 94 4.54 20.38 -1.10
C SER A 94 4.53 20.08 0.41
N GLU A 95 3.42 20.33 1.07
CA GLU A 95 3.19 19.83 2.41
C GLU A 95 3.18 18.30 2.41
N ILE A 96 3.59 17.71 3.55
CA ILE A 96 3.58 16.25 3.70
C ILE A 96 2.11 15.74 3.65
N PRO A 97 1.81 14.66 2.92
CA PRO A 97 0.46 14.13 2.85
C PRO A 97 0.05 13.44 4.16
N ASP A 98 -1.25 13.31 4.38
CA ASP A 98 -1.79 12.55 5.53
C ASP A 98 -1.55 11.05 5.36
N MET A 99 -1.60 10.56 4.12
CA MET A 99 -1.39 9.16 3.77
C MET A 99 -0.55 9.03 2.50
N PHE A 100 0.22 7.97 2.41
CA PHE A 100 0.96 7.65 1.20
C PHE A 100 1.09 6.15 0.98
N SER A 101 1.18 5.73 -0.29
CA SER A 101 1.51 4.35 -0.62
C SER A 101 3.03 4.14 -0.59
N ALA A 102 3.49 3.04 0.00
CA ALA A 102 4.92 2.75 0.10
C ALA A 102 5.19 1.25 0.11
N TYR A 103 6.40 0.88 -0.28
CA TYR A 103 7.03 -0.37 0.13
C TYR A 103 7.66 -0.22 1.52
N ASN A 104 7.94 -1.34 2.17
CA ASN A 104 8.41 -1.35 3.55
C ASN A 104 9.73 -0.59 3.76
N ASP A 105 10.65 -0.64 2.81
CA ASP A 105 11.92 0.09 2.84
C ASP A 105 11.74 1.61 2.83
N ILE A 106 10.82 2.11 1.99
CA ILE A 106 10.46 3.53 1.97
C ILE A 106 9.75 3.91 3.27
N ALA A 107 8.78 3.10 3.71
CA ALA A 107 8.07 3.34 4.95
C ALA A 107 9.01 3.37 6.15
N TYR A 108 9.98 2.44 6.22
CA TYR A 108 11.03 2.46 7.23
C TYR A 108 11.84 3.77 7.21
N THR A 109 12.29 4.19 6.03
CA THR A 109 13.05 5.44 5.87
C THR A 109 12.27 6.65 6.36
N ILE A 110 11.00 6.75 5.97
CA ILE A 110 10.12 7.86 6.39
C ILE A 110 9.83 7.80 7.89
N ASP A 111 9.62 6.61 8.46
CA ASP A 111 9.42 6.46 9.91
C ASP A 111 10.63 6.96 10.72
N GLN A 112 11.85 6.73 10.24
CA GLN A 112 13.06 7.25 10.88
C GLN A 112 13.19 8.78 10.79
N MET A 113 12.69 9.40 9.73
CA MET A 113 12.81 10.84 9.49
C MET A 113 11.70 11.65 10.20
N HIS A 114 10.49 11.13 10.24
CA HIS A 114 9.30 11.88 10.66
C HIS A 114 8.42 11.12 11.66
N GLY A 115 8.45 9.80 11.61
CA GLY A 115 7.55 8.93 12.36
C GLY A 115 6.25 8.66 11.61
N ILE A 116 5.89 7.39 11.54
CA ILE A 116 4.61 6.92 11.00
C ILE A 116 3.73 6.47 12.16
N VAL A 117 2.44 6.74 12.05
CA VAL A 117 1.46 6.37 13.06
C VAL A 117 1.43 4.85 13.24
N ASP A 118 1.27 4.41 14.48
CA ASP A 118 0.99 3.02 14.84
C ASP A 118 -0.51 2.74 14.63
N LEU A 119 -0.81 1.97 13.59
CA LEU A 119 -2.18 1.70 13.13
C LEU A 119 -2.94 0.75 14.07
N ASN A 120 -2.26 -0.06 14.92
CA ASN A 120 -2.93 -0.89 15.94
C ASN A 120 -3.80 -0.07 16.90
N LYS A 121 -3.60 1.23 16.98
CA LYS A 121 -4.43 2.12 17.80
C LYS A 121 -5.79 2.42 17.20
N TYR A 122 -5.98 2.10 15.92
CA TYR A 122 -7.15 2.49 15.13
C TYR A 122 -7.90 1.30 14.54
N PHE A 123 -7.30 0.12 14.52
CA PHE A 123 -7.92 -1.13 14.13
C PHE A 123 -8.15 -2.00 15.36
N SER A 124 -9.30 -2.65 15.43
CA SER A 124 -9.54 -3.76 16.35
C SER A 124 -8.94 -5.06 15.80
N ASP A 125 -8.73 -6.04 16.67
CA ASP A 125 -8.25 -7.37 16.26
C ASP A 125 -9.23 -8.01 15.27
N ASP A 126 -10.54 -7.90 15.49
CA ASP A 126 -11.58 -8.41 14.59
C ASP A 126 -11.50 -7.80 13.17
N GLU A 127 -11.14 -6.52 13.06
CA GLU A 127 -10.96 -5.86 11.75
C GLU A 127 -9.68 -6.33 11.05
N LEU A 128 -8.61 -6.59 11.79
CA LEU A 128 -7.36 -7.11 11.23
C LEU A 128 -7.49 -8.56 10.81
N ASP A 129 -8.29 -9.36 11.52
CA ASP A 129 -8.57 -10.77 11.22
C ASP A 129 -9.33 -10.98 9.89
N GLU A 130 -9.93 -9.91 9.33
CA GLU A 130 -10.51 -9.95 7.97
C GLU A 130 -9.46 -10.01 6.85
N TYR A 131 -8.18 -9.75 7.17
CA TYR A 131 -7.06 -9.73 6.24
C TYR A 131 -6.18 -10.97 6.39
N ILE A 132 -5.37 -11.24 5.37
CA ILE A 132 -4.37 -12.31 5.42
C ILE A 132 -3.32 -11.93 6.46
N GLU A 133 -3.16 -12.76 7.48
CA GLU A 133 -2.31 -12.50 8.65
C GLU A 133 -0.87 -12.16 8.25
N GLU A 134 -0.27 -12.89 7.31
CA GLU A 134 1.10 -12.66 6.86
C GLU A 134 1.26 -11.29 6.18
N TYR A 135 0.19 -10.77 5.56
CA TYR A 135 0.23 -9.45 4.92
C TYR A 135 0.11 -8.33 5.96
N VAL A 136 -0.62 -8.56 7.05
CA VAL A 136 -0.69 -7.62 8.17
C VAL A 136 0.62 -7.61 8.93
N GLN A 137 1.18 -8.79 9.23
CA GLN A 137 2.47 -8.93 9.91
C GLN A 137 3.62 -8.24 9.17
N ASP A 138 3.63 -8.31 7.83
CA ASP A 138 4.62 -7.61 7.00
C ASP A 138 4.58 -6.07 7.18
N GLY A 139 3.49 -5.53 7.72
CA GLY A 139 3.34 -4.12 8.06
C GLY A 139 4.03 -3.70 9.37
N ASP A 140 4.50 -4.64 10.19
CA ASP A 140 5.39 -4.37 11.33
C ASP A 140 6.84 -4.27 10.87
N ILE A 141 7.16 -3.20 10.18
CA ILE A 141 8.47 -2.95 9.54
C ILE A 141 9.65 -2.85 10.51
N LEU A 142 9.40 -2.84 11.81
CA LEU A 142 10.40 -2.75 12.86
C LEU A 142 10.47 -4.00 13.75
N ASN A 143 9.65 -5.02 13.49
CA ASN A 143 9.51 -6.22 14.30
C ASN A 143 9.32 -5.91 15.80
N ASN A 144 8.47 -4.92 16.10
CA ASN A 144 8.25 -4.46 17.48
C ASN A 144 6.77 -4.44 17.90
N GLY A 145 5.92 -5.10 17.14
CA GLY A 145 4.48 -5.23 17.39
C GLY A 145 3.66 -4.01 16.96
N LYS A 146 4.25 -3.06 16.19
CA LYS A 146 3.55 -1.87 15.71
C LYS A 146 3.24 -1.98 14.23
N LEU A 147 1.97 -1.96 13.89
CA LEU A 147 1.54 -1.91 12.50
C LEU A 147 1.77 -0.51 11.93
N LYS A 148 2.78 -0.36 11.09
CA LYS A 148 3.16 0.91 10.46
C LYS A 148 2.68 1.03 9.02
N VAL A 149 2.52 -0.11 8.33
CA VAL A 149 2.06 -0.19 6.95
C VAL A 149 0.84 -1.11 6.88
N PHE A 150 -0.25 -0.61 6.31
CA PHE A 150 -1.45 -1.42 6.10
C PHE A 150 -1.45 -2.00 4.68
N PRO A 151 -1.71 -3.30 4.50
CA PRO A 151 -1.68 -3.95 3.20
C PRO A 151 -2.91 -3.56 2.37
N VAL A 152 -2.73 -2.67 1.39
CA VAL A 152 -3.78 -2.29 0.43
C VAL A 152 -3.80 -3.25 -0.77
N ALA A 153 -2.61 -3.61 -1.26
CA ALA A 153 -2.42 -4.55 -2.36
C ALA A 153 -1.06 -5.21 -2.25
N LYS A 154 -1.01 -6.51 -2.53
CA LYS A 154 0.24 -7.27 -2.65
C LYS A 154 0.33 -7.83 -4.06
N SER A 155 1.53 -7.82 -4.61
CA SER A 155 1.85 -8.47 -5.88
C SER A 155 2.69 -9.71 -5.64
N THR A 156 2.68 -10.63 -6.59
CA THR A 156 3.54 -11.80 -6.57
C THR A 156 4.30 -11.89 -7.88
N GLU A 157 5.49 -12.43 -7.84
CA GLU A 157 6.22 -12.77 -9.05
C GLU A 157 5.73 -14.07 -9.62
N ILE A 158 5.60 -14.11 -10.93
CA ILE A 158 5.18 -15.29 -11.67
C ILE A 158 6.12 -15.52 -12.84
N LEU A 159 6.37 -16.79 -13.17
CA LEU A 159 7.03 -17.16 -14.41
C LEU A 159 5.99 -17.23 -15.53
N THR A 160 6.08 -16.33 -16.49
CA THR A 160 5.22 -16.32 -17.69
C THR A 160 5.96 -16.99 -18.84
N ILE A 161 5.30 -17.92 -19.51
CA ILE A 161 5.88 -18.66 -20.64
C ILE A 161 5.13 -18.28 -21.92
N ASN A 162 5.85 -17.90 -22.97
CA ASN A 162 5.31 -17.92 -24.32
C ASN A 162 5.12 -19.37 -24.76
N LYS A 163 3.88 -19.85 -24.59
CA LYS A 163 3.57 -21.26 -24.82
C LYS A 163 3.82 -21.70 -26.25
N THR A 164 3.59 -20.84 -27.24
CA THR A 164 3.80 -21.19 -28.65
C THR A 164 5.25 -21.54 -28.93
N ASP A 165 6.19 -20.70 -28.50
CA ASP A 165 7.61 -20.94 -28.71
C ASP A 165 8.14 -22.06 -27.81
N PHE A 166 7.63 -22.13 -26.57
CA PHE A 166 7.99 -23.20 -25.64
C PHE A 166 7.59 -24.58 -26.17
N ASP A 167 6.41 -24.76 -26.75
CA ASP A 167 5.97 -26.06 -27.31
C ASP A 167 6.87 -26.54 -28.44
N ILE A 168 7.38 -25.64 -29.28
CA ILE A 168 8.33 -25.97 -30.35
C ILE A 168 9.67 -26.48 -29.75
N PHE A 169 10.20 -25.75 -28.79
CA PHE A 169 11.42 -26.11 -28.07
C PHE A 169 11.24 -27.41 -27.30
N ALA A 170 10.17 -27.55 -26.53
CA ALA A 170 9.88 -28.73 -25.74
C ALA A 170 9.80 -30.00 -26.58
N LYS A 171 9.16 -29.92 -27.75
CA LYS A 171 9.09 -31.03 -28.71
C LYS A 171 10.47 -31.41 -29.27
N ALA A 172 11.34 -30.44 -29.52
CA ALA A 172 12.65 -30.66 -30.06
C ALA A 172 13.66 -31.24 -29.04
N THR A 173 13.49 -30.92 -27.76
CA THR A 173 14.47 -31.24 -26.70
C THR A 173 13.93 -32.17 -25.60
N ASN A 174 12.69 -32.61 -25.72
CA ASN A 174 11.99 -33.42 -24.72
C ASN A 174 11.94 -32.77 -23.32
N VAL A 175 11.89 -31.43 -23.25
CA VAL A 175 11.65 -30.63 -22.03
C VAL A 175 10.15 -30.48 -21.81
N SER A 176 9.74 -30.37 -20.56
CA SER A 176 8.34 -30.13 -20.18
C SER A 176 8.20 -28.91 -19.27
N SER A 177 7.01 -28.36 -19.15
CA SER A 177 6.76 -27.27 -18.20
C SER A 177 6.97 -27.67 -16.73
N LYS A 178 6.97 -28.96 -16.41
CA LYS A 178 7.28 -29.46 -15.05
C LYS A 178 8.76 -29.22 -14.69
N ASP A 179 9.64 -29.22 -15.69
CA ASP A 179 11.06 -28.98 -15.46
C ASP A 179 11.35 -27.54 -15.04
N LEU A 180 10.36 -26.64 -15.16
CA LEU A 180 10.43 -25.23 -14.71
C LEU A 180 9.93 -25.03 -13.27
N SER A 181 9.60 -26.09 -12.55
CA SER A 181 9.02 -25.99 -11.20
C SER A 181 10.07 -25.68 -10.10
N THR A 182 11.35 -25.76 -10.41
CA THR A 182 12.46 -25.43 -9.51
C THR A 182 13.47 -24.53 -10.20
N ILE A 183 14.31 -23.86 -9.43
CA ILE A 183 15.38 -23.00 -9.96
C ILE A 183 16.42 -23.85 -10.69
N GLU A 184 16.78 -25.03 -10.15
CA GLU A 184 17.71 -25.97 -10.78
C GLU A 184 17.18 -26.41 -12.14
N GLY A 185 15.92 -26.78 -12.22
CA GLY A 185 15.28 -27.17 -13.49
C GLY A 185 15.23 -26.00 -14.47
N LEU A 186 14.97 -24.77 -14.01
CA LEU A 186 15.03 -23.57 -14.85
C LEU A 186 16.43 -23.36 -15.44
N VAL A 187 17.49 -23.58 -14.65
CA VAL A 187 18.89 -23.49 -15.12
C VAL A 187 19.16 -24.53 -16.20
N GLU A 188 18.80 -25.80 -15.96
CA GLU A 188 18.98 -26.87 -16.94
C GLU A 188 18.22 -26.62 -18.25
N VAL A 189 16.96 -26.17 -18.13
CA VAL A 189 16.14 -25.82 -19.30
C VAL A 189 16.75 -24.65 -20.07
N SER A 190 17.27 -23.64 -19.34
CA SER A 190 17.94 -22.48 -19.97
C SER A 190 19.17 -22.89 -20.77
N GLN A 191 19.98 -23.82 -20.25
CA GLN A 191 21.13 -24.34 -20.97
C GLN A 191 20.70 -25.10 -22.24
N LYS A 192 19.71 -26.00 -22.13
CA LYS A 192 19.17 -26.74 -23.29
C LYS A 192 18.57 -25.80 -24.34
N TYR A 193 17.93 -24.72 -23.91
CA TYR A 193 17.38 -23.73 -24.84
C TYR A 193 18.46 -22.96 -25.56
N TYR A 194 19.53 -22.56 -24.85
CA TYR A 194 20.69 -21.93 -25.48
C TYR A 194 21.31 -22.83 -26.52
N GLU A 195 21.63 -24.10 -26.18
CA GLU A 195 22.24 -25.08 -27.08
C GLU A 195 21.35 -25.38 -28.30
N TRP A 196 20.05 -25.52 -28.07
CA TRP A 196 19.09 -25.75 -29.15
C TRP A 196 19.01 -24.56 -30.10
N THR A 197 18.90 -23.35 -29.60
CA THR A 197 18.84 -22.14 -30.43
C THR A 197 20.17 -21.88 -31.17
N ASP A 198 21.31 -22.16 -30.56
CA ASP A 198 22.62 -22.08 -31.19
C ASP A 198 22.71 -23.05 -32.38
N SER A 199 22.19 -24.26 -32.24
CA SER A 199 22.18 -25.27 -33.31
C SER A 199 21.31 -24.90 -34.51
N LEU A 200 20.43 -23.92 -34.39
CA LEU A 200 19.53 -23.46 -35.47
C LEU A 200 20.22 -22.49 -36.44
N THR A 201 21.41 -22.00 -36.09
CA THR A 201 22.17 -21.07 -36.93
C THR A 201 23.57 -21.60 -37.24
N PRO A 202 24.20 -21.17 -38.36
CA PRO A 202 25.57 -21.57 -38.68
C PRO A 202 26.62 -20.88 -37.80
N LYS A 203 26.26 -19.81 -37.11
CA LYS A 203 27.17 -19.03 -36.29
C LYS A 203 27.27 -19.67 -34.90
N PRO A 204 28.45 -20.06 -34.43
CA PRO A 204 28.61 -20.67 -33.14
C PRO A 204 28.48 -19.64 -31.98
N ASN A 205 27.96 -20.08 -30.84
CA ASN A 205 27.82 -19.32 -29.62
C ASN A 205 26.89 -18.10 -29.76
N ASP A 206 25.82 -18.23 -30.54
CA ASP A 206 24.77 -17.22 -30.69
C ASP A 206 23.39 -17.69 -30.18
N GLY A 207 23.38 -18.70 -29.32
CA GLY A 207 22.21 -19.19 -28.63
C GLY A 207 21.49 -18.07 -27.84
N LYS A 208 20.19 -18.24 -27.72
CA LYS A 208 19.32 -17.22 -27.08
C LYS A 208 19.12 -17.50 -25.61
N ALA A 209 18.92 -16.43 -24.81
CA ALA A 209 18.51 -16.56 -23.45
C ALA A 209 17.07 -17.11 -23.35
N PHE A 210 16.84 -18.06 -22.44
CA PHE A 210 15.54 -18.68 -22.22
C PHE A 210 14.57 -17.75 -21.48
N PHE A 211 15.05 -17.04 -20.46
CA PHE A 211 14.22 -16.12 -19.70
C PHE A 211 14.97 -14.86 -19.28
N GLY A 212 14.21 -13.82 -19.01
CA GLY A 212 14.67 -12.60 -18.34
C GLY A 212 13.92 -12.43 -17.04
N ARG A 213 14.48 -11.62 -16.15
CA ARG A 213 13.78 -11.24 -14.91
C ARG A 213 13.65 -9.74 -14.85
N ASP A 214 12.55 -9.32 -14.22
CA ASP A 214 12.18 -7.94 -14.10
C ASP A 214 12.87 -7.29 -12.91
N ALA A 215 12.66 -7.80 -11.69
CA ALA A 215 13.19 -7.23 -10.46
C ALA A 215 14.28 -8.12 -9.83
N MET A 216 15.55 -7.69 -9.95
CA MET A 216 16.67 -8.43 -9.36
C MET A 216 16.61 -8.46 -7.83
N ALA A 217 16.20 -7.35 -7.20
CA ALA A 217 16.08 -7.27 -5.75
C ALA A 217 15.09 -8.31 -5.21
N ASN A 218 13.89 -8.38 -5.76
CA ASN A 218 12.88 -9.36 -5.36
C ASN A 218 13.36 -10.80 -5.55
N TYR A 219 14.07 -11.07 -6.64
CA TYR A 219 14.64 -12.39 -6.88
C TYR A 219 15.66 -12.80 -5.82
N ILE A 220 16.53 -11.87 -5.41
CA ILE A 220 17.52 -12.13 -4.37
C ILE A 220 16.83 -12.32 -3.01
N LEU A 221 15.90 -11.44 -2.65
CA LEU A 221 15.16 -11.52 -1.40
C LEU A 221 14.35 -12.82 -1.29
N ALA A 222 13.52 -13.10 -2.30
CA ALA A 222 12.70 -14.31 -2.33
C ALA A 222 13.57 -15.57 -2.35
N GLY A 223 14.64 -15.59 -3.13
CA GLY A 223 15.57 -16.72 -3.22
C GLY A 223 16.29 -16.97 -1.89
N SER A 224 16.72 -15.93 -1.20
CA SER A 224 17.36 -16.07 0.13
C SER A 224 16.38 -16.63 1.16
N MET A 225 15.14 -16.10 1.21
CA MET A 225 14.11 -16.60 2.10
C MET A 225 13.76 -18.06 1.83
N GLN A 226 13.68 -18.50 0.57
CA GLN A 226 13.48 -19.90 0.17
C GLN A 226 14.61 -20.81 0.63
N LEU A 227 15.82 -20.28 0.76
CA LEU A 227 16.99 -20.98 1.29
C LEU A 227 17.11 -20.89 2.82
N GLY A 228 16.16 -20.24 3.50
CA GLY A 228 16.17 -20.06 4.95
C GLY A 228 17.13 -18.98 5.43
N HIS A 229 17.48 -18.01 4.59
CA HIS A 229 18.35 -16.89 4.93
C HIS A 229 17.59 -15.57 4.84
N GLU A 230 17.71 -14.76 5.87
CA GLU A 230 17.27 -13.36 5.85
C GLU A 230 18.44 -12.47 5.39
N ILE A 231 18.12 -11.44 4.60
CA ILE A 231 19.12 -10.46 4.15
C ILE A 231 19.07 -9.20 5.03
N PHE A 232 17.91 -8.92 5.66
CA PHE A 232 17.68 -7.77 6.53
C PHE A 232 17.05 -8.20 7.85
#